data_9c3bc76d94a7ddb396e7ab5fa97fed66
#
_entry.id   9c3bc76d94a7ddb396e7ab5fa97fed66
#
_cell.length_a   1.000
_cell.length_b   1.000
_cell.length_c   1.000
_cell.angle_alpha   90.00
_cell.angle_beta   90.00
_cell.angle_gamma   90.00
#
_symmetry.space_group_name_H-M   'P 1'
#
loop_
_entity.id
_entity.type
_entity.pdbx_description
1 polymer ?
#
loop_
_entity_poly.entity_id
_entity_poly.type
_entity_poly.pdbx_seq_one_letter_code
_entity_poly.pdbx_strand_id
1 'polypeptide(L)'
;VCGDDRKQSVHVNHVYVINTGKEYYNEKQFEYSGEISVRHIKEDEFDHGRTRHEGIMQSHADYCLLMTQDAVPADAYLVEKLLDSFAVADVAVAYARQLPDDNCRIIERLGRGFNYPEESRIKYKDDIEKIGVKAIFCSDVCAMYDRRRYIEQGGFIQKTIFNEDMIMAYWFLMTGYGVYYKA
;
A
#
# COMPACT_ATOMS: atom_id res chain seq x y z
N VAL A 1 -3.84 15.72 3.28
CA VAL A 1 -3.13 14.78 4.13
C VAL A 1 -1.65 14.97 3.90
N CYS A 2 -1.04 15.86 4.64
CA CYS A 2 0.42 15.96 4.69
C CYS A 2 0.86 15.31 5.98
N GLY A 3 1.00 13.98 5.99
CA GLY A 3 2.03 13.40 6.82
C GLY A 3 3.32 14.06 6.36
N ASP A 4 4.14 14.49 7.28
CA ASP A 4 5.37 15.22 6.99
C ASP A 4 6.39 14.26 6.34
N ASP A 5 6.16 13.93 5.03
CA ASP A 5 7.04 13.05 4.23
C ASP A 5 8.47 13.59 4.17
N ARG A 6 8.64 14.89 4.49
CA ARG A 6 9.95 15.53 4.68
C ARG A 6 10.75 14.97 5.85
N LYS A 7 10.11 14.13 6.70
CA LYS A 7 10.70 13.52 7.89
C LYS A 7 10.89 12.02 7.80
N GLN A 8 10.66 11.41 6.64
CA GLN A 8 11.00 9.99 6.50
C GLN A 8 12.52 9.80 6.56
N SER A 9 12.96 8.77 7.27
CA SER A 9 14.39 8.42 7.44
C SER A 9 15.06 8.03 6.12
N VAL A 10 14.26 7.56 5.16
CA VAL A 10 14.70 7.19 3.81
C VAL A 10 14.14 8.19 2.80
N HIS A 11 15.00 8.60 1.86
CA HIS A 11 14.59 9.48 0.78
C HIS A 11 13.61 8.80 -0.18
N VAL A 12 12.46 9.44 -0.42
CA VAL A 12 11.50 9.03 -1.45
C VAL A 12 11.83 9.78 -2.72
N ASN A 13 12.14 9.05 -3.79
CA ASN A 13 12.61 9.66 -5.03
C ASN A 13 11.53 10.46 -5.75
N HIS A 14 10.30 9.95 -5.79
CA HIS A 14 9.19 10.57 -6.51
C HIS A 14 7.84 10.25 -5.86
N VAL A 15 6.96 11.23 -5.81
CA VAL A 15 5.58 11.08 -5.34
C VAL A 15 4.62 11.28 -6.51
N TYR A 16 3.81 10.28 -6.82
CA TYR A 16 2.74 10.35 -7.82
C TYR A 16 1.41 10.56 -7.12
N VAL A 17 0.79 11.70 -7.31
CA VAL A 17 -0.56 11.99 -6.80
C VAL A 17 -1.57 11.78 -7.92
N ILE A 18 -2.46 10.81 -7.76
CA ILE A 18 -3.60 10.61 -8.68
C ILE A 18 -4.84 11.10 -7.95
N ASN A 19 -5.35 12.24 -8.39
CA ASN A 19 -6.45 12.94 -7.73
C ASN A 19 -7.74 12.87 -8.57
N THR A 20 -8.83 12.48 -7.93
CA THR A 20 -10.17 12.46 -8.53
C THR A 20 -10.90 13.76 -8.20
N GLY A 21 -11.30 14.52 -9.24
CA GLY A 21 -11.93 15.82 -9.10
C GLY A 21 -10.90 16.94 -8.83
N LYS A 22 -10.52 17.66 -9.91
CA LYS A 22 -9.52 18.74 -9.84
C LYS A 22 -9.90 19.86 -8.87
N GLU A 23 -11.17 20.12 -8.69
CA GLU A 23 -11.75 21.15 -7.81
C GLU A 23 -11.47 20.89 -6.33
N TYR A 24 -11.21 19.66 -5.94
CA TYR A 24 -10.87 19.27 -4.56
C TYR A 24 -9.37 19.28 -4.27
N TYR A 25 -8.54 19.51 -5.29
CA TYR A 25 -7.10 19.52 -5.14
C TYR A 25 -6.58 20.90 -4.74
N ASN A 26 -5.78 20.95 -3.69
CA ASN A 26 -5.13 22.17 -3.23
C ASN A 26 -3.60 21.98 -3.26
N GLU A 27 -2.92 22.58 -4.23
CA GLU A 27 -1.46 22.50 -4.39
C GLU A 27 -0.69 22.93 -3.14
N LYS A 28 -1.23 23.89 -2.37
CA LYS A 28 -0.59 24.39 -1.14
C LYS A 28 -0.52 23.35 0.00
N GLN A 29 -1.24 22.24 -0.12
CA GLN A 29 -1.19 21.16 0.85
C GLN A 29 -0.01 20.20 0.65
N PHE A 30 0.68 20.31 -0.49
CA PHE A 30 1.80 19.45 -0.84
C PHE A 30 3.10 20.24 -0.87
N GLU A 31 3.69 20.44 0.30
CA GLU A 31 5.08 20.91 0.40
C GLU A 31 6.02 19.71 0.50
N TYR A 32 6.45 19.20 -0.62
CA TYR A 32 7.42 18.11 -0.70
C TYR A 32 8.72 18.61 -1.32
N SER A 33 9.86 18.21 -0.77
CA SER A 33 11.19 18.63 -1.24
C SER A 33 11.73 17.79 -2.40
N GLY A 34 11.05 16.68 -2.74
CA GLY A 34 11.41 15.80 -3.86
C GLY A 34 10.57 16.07 -5.11
N GLU A 35 10.67 15.16 -6.07
CA GLU A 35 9.85 15.23 -7.29
C GLU A 35 8.42 14.80 -7.00
N ILE A 36 7.45 15.62 -7.40
CA ILE A 36 6.04 15.33 -7.31
C ILE A 36 5.37 15.49 -8.66
N SER A 37 4.57 14.52 -9.05
CA SER A 37 3.72 14.59 -10.23
C SER A 37 2.27 14.43 -9.84
N VAL A 38 1.43 15.33 -10.33
CA VAL A 38 0.00 15.32 -10.05
C VAL A 38 -0.77 15.05 -11.35
N ARG A 39 -1.62 14.02 -11.32
CA ARG A 39 -2.54 13.71 -12.40
C ARG A 39 -3.97 13.81 -11.89
N HIS A 40 -4.79 14.55 -12.58
CA HIS A 40 -6.23 14.60 -12.33
C HIS A 40 -6.95 13.62 -13.25
N ILE A 41 -7.86 12.84 -12.67
CA ILE A 41 -8.77 11.96 -13.38
C ILE A 41 -10.21 12.33 -13.02
N LYS A 42 -11.17 11.95 -13.85
CA LYS A 42 -12.59 12.10 -13.56
C LYS A 42 -13.08 10.99 -12.65
N GLU A 43 -14.22 11.21 -11.97
CA GLU A 43 -14.82 10.20 -11.10
C GLU A 43 -15.18 8.91 -11.84
N ASP A 44 -15.68 9.03 -13.08
CA ASP A 44 -16.03 7.89 -13.93
C ASP A 44 -14.82 7.14 -14.51
N GLU A 45 -13.64 7.74 -14.44
CA GLU A 45 -12.36 7.13 -14.82
C GLU A 45 -11.70 6.39 -13.66
N PHE A 46 -12.15 6.62 -12.44
CA PHE A 46 -11.55 6.00 -11.26
C PHE A 46 -11.90 4.51 -11.17
N ASP A 47 -10.87 3.71 -11.00
CA ASP A 47 -10.95 2.28 -10.71
C ASP A 47 -9.76 1.93 -9.82
N HIS A 48 -10.01 1.30 -8.68
CA HIS A 48 -8.97 1.04 -7.68
C HIS A 48 -7.75 0.33 -8.28
N GLY A 49 -7.97 -0.80 -8.95
CA GLY A 49 -6.89 -1.59 -9.54
C GLY A 49 -6.18 -0.87 -10.67
N ARG A 50 -6.94 -0.30 -11.63
CA ARG A 50 -6.37 0.41 -12.78
C ARG A 50 -5.60 1.65 -12.35
N THR A 51 -6.18 2.48 -11.49
CA THR A 51 -5.54 3.74 -11.06
C THR A 51 -4.22 3.49 -10.36
N ARG A 52 -4.18 2.51 -9.44
CA ARG A 52 -2.94 2.09 -8.76
C ARG A 52 -1.94 1.46 -9.73
N HIS A 53 -2.41 0.61 -10.64
CA HIS A 53 -1.57 0.01 -11.68
C HIS A 53 -0.88 1.06 -12.54
N GLU A 54 -1.62 2.05 -13.03
CA GLU A 54 -1.07 3.15 -13.81
C GLU A 54 -0.02 3.95 -13.03
N GLY A 55 -0.23 4.17 -11.73
CA GLY A 55 0.76 4.81 -10.85
C GLY A 55 2.06 4.00 -10.74
N ILE A 56 1.97 2.68 -10.51
CA ILE A 56 3.14 1.79 -10.46
C ILE A 56 3.88 1.75 -11.80
N MET A 57 3.13 1.71 -12.92
CA MET A 57 3.74 1.62 -14.26
C MET A 57 4.47 2.91 -14.68
N GLN A 58 4.07 4.07 -14.15
CA GLN A 58 4.80 5.33 -14.37
C GLN A 58 6.13 5.37 -13.63
N SER A 59 6.27 4.63 -12.53
CA SER A 59 7.51 4.57 -11.75
C SER A 59 8.59 3.74 -12.45
N HIS A 60 9.85 4.11 -12.24
CA HIS A 60 11.03 3.33 -12.60
C HIS A 60 11.79 2.82 -11.36
N ALA A 61 11.25 3.04 -10.16
CA ALA A 61 11.83 2.58 -8.91
C ALA A 61 11.69 1.04 -8.75
N ASP A 62 12.55 0.45 -7.96
CA ASP A 62 12.50 -0.98 -7.63
C ASP A 62 11.30 -1.30 -6.73
N TYR A 63 10.94 -0.35 -5.86
CA TYR A 63 9.83 -0.47 -4.91
C TYR A 63 8.84 0.68 -5.08
N CYS A 64 7.55 0.37 -5.02
CA CYS A 64 6.46 1.33 -5.12
C CYS A 64 5.59 1.24 -3.88
N LEU A 65 5.53 2.34 -3.11
CA LEU A 65 4.62 2.47 -1.96
C LEU A 65 3.29 3.05 -2.42
N LEU A 66 2.21 2.34 -2.19
CA LEU A 66 0.85 2.83 -2.34
C LEU A 66 0.33 3.32 -0.99
N MET A 67 -0.31 4.48 -0.99
CA MET A 67 -0.99 5.03 0.18
C MET A 67 -2.31 5.66 -0.23
N THR A 68 -3.33 5.52 0.62
CA THR A 68 -4.58 6.27 0.47
C THR A 68 -4.43 7.67 1.08
N GLN A 69 -5.24 8.62 0.60
CA GLN A 69 -5.17 10.02 1.00
C GLN A 69 -5.41 10.29 2.51
N ASP A 70 -6.08 9.38 3.19
CA ASP A 70 -6.43 9.44 4.61
C ASP A 70 -5.43 8.70 5.52
N ALA A 71 -4.43 8.03 4.93
CA ALA A 71 -3.37 7.38 5.69
C ALA A 71 -2.29 8.39 6.08
N VAL A 72 -1.89 8.37 7.35
CA VAL A 72 -0.82 9.21 7.89
C VAL A 72 0.24 8.31 8.51
N PRO A 73 1.53 8.46 8.13
CA PRO A 73 2.62 7.76 8.78
C PRO A 73 2.64 8.01 10.29
N ALA A 74 2.74 6.96 11.08
CA ALA A 74 2.81 7.10 12.54
C ALA A 74 4.16 7.69 12.99
N ASP A 75 5.21 7.46 12.22
CA ASP A 75 6.57 7.96 12.50
C ASP A 75 7.39 8.16 11.20
N ALA A 76 8.61 8.65 11.37
CA ALA A 76 9.54 8.90 10.27
C ALA A 76 10.16 7.62 9.66
N TYR A 77 9.87 6.46 10.17
CA TYR A 77 10.51 5.20 9.78
C TYR A 77 9.62 4.29 8.95
N LEU A 78 8.44 4.74 8.54
CA LEU A 78 7.48 3.92 7.79
C LEU A 78 8.10 3.32 6.51
N VAL A 79 8.72 4.17 5.69
CA VAL A 79 9.32 3.75 4.41
C VAL A 79 10.49 2.79 4.66
N GLU A 80 11.37 3.11 5.61
CA GLU A 80 12.50 2.26 6.00
C GLU A 80 12.03 0.88 6.47
N LYS A 81 11.06 0.84 7.40
CA LYS A 81 10.51 -0.41 7.94
C LYS A 81 9.87 -1.30 6.87
N LEU A 82 9.21 -0.68 5.89
CA LEU A 82 8.63 -1.44 4.77
C LEU A 82 9.71 -1.95 3.82
N LEU A 83 10.75 -1.14 3.52
CA LEU A 83 11.90 -1.58 2.70
C LEU A 83 12.65 -2.74 3.34
N ASP A 84 12.87 -2.72 4.66
CA ASP A 84 13.52 -3.80 5.40
C ASP A 84 12.80 -5.15 5.24
N SER A 85 11.50 -5.13 4.97
CA SER A 85 10.71 -6.34 4.76
C SER A 85 11.18 -7.12 3.52
N PHE A 86 11.78 -6.46 2.54
CA PHE A 86 12.29 -7.07 1.30
C PHE A 86 13.71 -7.62 1.44
N ALA A 87 14.36 -7.43 2.59
CA ALA A 87 15.59 -8.16 2.93
C ALA A 87 15.34 -9.67 3.11
N VAL A 88 14.09 -10.05 3.39
CA VAL A 88 13.66 -11.44 3.36
C VAL A 88 13.44 -11.85 1.91
N ALA A 89 14.16 -12.90 1.47
CA ALA A 89 14.01 -13.43 0.12
C ALA A 89 12.53 -13.77 -0.16
N ASP A 90 12.10 -13.51 -1.40
CA ASP A 90 10.78 -13.86 -1.92
C ASP A 90 9.57 -13.04 -1.40
N VAL A 91 9.75 -12.00 -0.60
CA VAL A 91 8.67 -11.06 -0.24
C VAL A 91 8.34 -10.17 -1.44
N ALA A 92 7.11 -10.24 -1.96
CA ALA A 92 6.66 -9.43 -3.11
C ALA A 92 5.88 -8.18 -2.71
N VAL A 93 5.25 -8.19 -1.55
CA VAL A 93 4.53 -7.04 -0.99
C VAL A 93 4.67 -7.01 0.52
N ALA A 94 4.85 -5.80 1.06
CA ALA A 94 4.83 -5.53 2.50
C ALA A 94 3.79 -4.46 2.79
N TYR A 95 2.86 -4.72 3.73
CA TYR A 95 1.85 -3.74 4.12
C TYR A 95 1.91 -3.41 5.61
N ALA A 96 1.65 -2.15 5.92
CA ALA A 96 1.81 -1.61 7.26
C ALA A 96 0.60 -1.88 8.15
N ARG A 97 0.86 -1.95 9.46
CA ARG A 97 -0.17 -1.91 10.50
C ARG A 97 -0.95 -0.61 10.44
N GLN A 98 -2.28 -0.70 10.46
CA GLN A 98 -3.14 0.46 10.61
C GLN A 98 -3.52 0.63 12.07
N LEU A 99 -3.10 1.74 12.65
CA LEU A 99 -3.49 2.13 14.01
C LEU A 99 -4.85 2.83 13.97
N PRO A 100 -5.73 2.57 14.95
CA PRO A 100 -6.97 3.31 15.07
C PRO A 100 -6.68 4.75 15.53
N ASP A 101 -7.46 5.71 15.03
CA ASP A 101 -7.47 7.07 15.60
C ASP A 101 -7.96 7.04 17.05
N ASP A 102 -7.45 7.97 17.89
CA ASP A 102 -7.82 8.03 19.31
C ASP A 102 -9.33 8.26 19.51
N ASN A 103 -9.97 8.95 18.58
CA ASN A 103 -11.41 9.28 18.60
C ASN A 103 -12.26 8.29 17.80
N CYS A 104 -11.68 7.20 17.27
CA CYS A 104 -12.41 6.24 16.45
C CYS A 104 -13.49 5.49 17.27
N ARG A 105 -14.53 5.01 16.57
CA ARG A 105 -15.59 4.21 17.19
C ARG A 105 -15.04 2.87 17.71
N ILE A 106 -15.63 2.35 18.78
CA ILE A 106 -15.23 1.05 19.39
C ILE A 106 -15.21 -0.07 18.36
N ILE A 107 -16.20 -0.13 17.46
CA ILE A 107 -16.26 -1.16 16.40
C ILE A 107 -15.07 -1.06 15.46
N GLU A 108 -14.64 0.14 15.08
CA GLU A 108 -13.48 0.36 14.25
C GLU A 108 -12.20 -0.08 14.96
N ARG A 109 -12.04 0.28 16.22
CA ARG A 109 -10.88 -0.12 17.03
C ARG A 109 -10.77 -1.63 17.16
N LEU A 110 -11.89 -2.33 17.39
CA LEU A 110 -11.92 -3.80 17.45
C LEU A 110 -11.61 -4.41 16.10
N GLY A 111 -12.16 -3.87 15.00
CA GLY A 111 -11.89 -4.34 13.65
C GLY A 111 -10.42 -4.17 13.25
N ARG A 112 -9.81 -3.03 13.58
CA ARG A 112 -8.38 -2.79 13.33
C ARG A 112 -7.52 -3.74 14.19
N GLY A 113 -7.80 -3.92 15.48
CA GLY A 113 -7.08 -4.86 16.32
C GLY A 113 -7.16 -6.31 15.84
N PHE A 114 -8.30 -6.71 15.25
CA PHE A 114 -8.46 -8.05 14.68
C PHE A 114 -7.69 -8.25 13.36
N ASN A 115 -7.65 -7.24 12.49
CA ASN A 115 -7.01 -7.31 11.19
C ASN A 115 -5.52 -6.97 11.22
N TYR A 116 -5.08 -6.17 12.20
CA TYR A 116 -3.73 -5.65 12.34
C TYR A 116 -3.15 -5.94 13.73
N PRO A 117 -2.77 -7.20 14.01
CA PRO A 117 -2.18 -7.61 15.29
C PRO A 117 -0.87 -6.88 15.56
N GLU A 118 -0.34 -6.99 16.80
CA GLU A 118 0.91 -6.32 17.21
C GLU A 118 2.17 -6.99 16.69
N GLU A 119 2.07 -8.20 16.18
CA GLU A 119 3.20 -8.98 15.71
C GLU A 119 3.27 -9.00 14.18
N SER A 120 4.42 -8.66 13.63
CA SER A 120 4.71 -8.80 12.21
C SER A 120 4.70 -10.27 11.78
N ARG A 121 4.26 -10.51 10.56
CA ARG A 121 4.19 -11.88 10.03
C ARG A 121 4.41 -11.90 8.52
N ILE A 122 5.22 -12.85 8.04
CA ILE A 122 5.26 -13.21 6.64
C ILE A 122 4.26 -14.36 6.40
N LYS A 123 3.50 -14.24 5.35
CA LYS A 123 2.51 -15.24 4.93
C LYS A 123 2.93 -15.85 3.60
N TYR A 124 2.79 -17.17 3.51
CA TYR A 124 3.07 -17.96 2.33
C TYR A 124 1.87 -18.83 1.94
N LYS A 125 1.95 -19.50 0.80
CA LYS A 125 0.87 -20.36 0.27
C LYS A 125 0.30 -21.34 1.30
N ASP A 126 1.15 -22.00 2.08
CA ASP A 126 0.74 -22.97 3.09
C ASP A 126 -0.04 -22.37 4.26
N ASP A 127 0.00 -21.05 4.42
CA ASP A 127 -0.81 -20.37 5.43
C ASP A 127 -2.29 -20.26 5.02
N ILE A 128 -2.63 -20.42 3.72
CA ILE A 128 -4.02 -20.39 3.25
C ILE A 128 -4.83 -21.49 3.92
N GLU A 129 -4.27 -22.69 4.05
CA GLU A 129 -4.95 -23.81 4.73
C GLU A 129 -5.07 -23.60 6.25
N LYS A 130 -4.11 -22.88 6.87
CA LYS A 130 -4.04 -22.69 8.32
C LYS A 130 -4.93 -21.56 8.83
N ILE A 131 -4.94 -20.42 8.11
CA ILE A 131 -5.60 -19.18 8.57
C ILE A 131 -6.61 -18.61 7.58
N GLY A 132 -6.91 -19.35 6.48
CA GLY A 132 -7.95 -18.98 5.51
C GLY A 132 -7.68 -17.62 4.85
N VAL A 133 -8.74 -16.82 4.71
CA VAL A 133 -8.70 -15.51 4.09
C VAL A 133 -7.67 -14.55 4.71
N LYS A 134 -7.30 -14.73 5.96
CA LYS A 134 -6.25 -13.92 6.60
C LYS A 134 -4.87 -14.10 5.96
N ALA A 135 -4.61 -15.23 5.32
CA ALA A 135 -3.35 -15.44 4.58
C ALA A 135 -3.21 -14.47 3.41
N ILE A 136 -4.30 -14.24 2.68
CA ILE A 136 -4.33 -13.35 1.51
C ILE A 136 -4.64 -11.89 1.87
N PHE A 137 -4.92 -11.58 3.14
CA PHE A 137 -5.21 -10.22 3.55
C PHE A 137 -4.01 -9.31 3.28
N CYS A 138 -4.23 -8.25 2.52
CA CYS A 138 -3.31 -7.17 2.23
C CYS A 138 -4.12 -5.87 2.19
N SER A 139 -3.49 -4.73 2.36
CA SER A 139 -4.22 -3.46 2.32
C SER A 139 -3.38 -2.34 1.71
N ASP A 140 -3.84 -1.86 0.56
CA ASP A 140 -3.26 -0.73 -0.17
C ASP A 140 -3.54 0.64 0.47
N VAL A 141 -4.12 0.66 1.66
CA VAL A 141 -4.10 1.86 2.51
C VAL A 141 -2.65 2.28 2.79
N CYS A 142 -1.75 1.29 2.98
CA CYS A 142 -0.31 1.50 3.03
C CYS A 142 0.40 0.17 2.69
N ALA A 143 0.81 -0.01 1.45
CA ALA A 143 1.48 -1.23 0.98
C ALA A 143 2.60 -0.91 -0.01
N MET A 144 3.76 -1.53 0.19
CA MET A 144 4.92 -1.42 -0.68
C MET A 144 5.07 -2.70 -1.50
N TYR A 145 5.27 -2.56 -2.78
CA TYR A 145 5.40 -3.64 -3.75
C TYR A 145 6.81 -3.68 -4.34
N ASP A 146 7.40 -4.88 -4.45
CA ASP A 146 8.51 -5.14 -5.38
C ASP A 146 7.95 -4.98 -6.81
N ARG A 147 8.36 -3.90 -7.49
CA ARG A 147 7.80 -3.54 -8.79
C ARG A 147 8.04 -4.61 -9.85
N ARG A 148 9.20 -5.27 -9.84
CA ARG A 148 9.51 -6.34 -10.80
C ARG A 148 8.55 -7.50 -10.62
N ARG A 149 8.37 -7.99 -9.39
CA ARG A 149 7.45 -9.09 -9.07
C ARG A 149 6.00 -8.74 -9.36
N TYR A 150 5.61 -7.49 -9.09
CA TYR A 150 4.29 -6.97 -9.43
C TYR A 150 4.00 -7.03 -10.94
N ILE A 151 4.97 -6.64 -11.78
CA ILE A 151 4.86 -6.69 -13.23
C ILE A 151 4.84 -8.14 -13.74
N GLU A 152 5.67 -9.02 -13.19
CA GLU A 152 5.69 -10.45 -13.52
C GLU A 152 4.33 -11.12 -13.26
N GLN A 153 3.57 -10.67 -12.25
CA GLN A 153 2.21 -11.15 -11.97
C GLN A 153 1.13 -10.54 -12.89
N GLY A 154 1.47 -9.59 -13.75
CA GLY A 154 0.53 -8.93 -14.66
C GLY A 154 -0.18 -7.71 -14.07
N GLY A 155 0.15 -7.31 -12.83
CA GLY A 155 -0.44 -6.15 -12.17
C GLY A 155 -1.82 -6.42 -11.56
N PHE A 156 -2.43 -5.38 -10.99
CA PHE A 156 -3.75 -5.49 -10.37
C PHE A 156 -4.85 -5.88 -11.35
N ILE A 157 -5.80 -6.65 -10.85
CA ILE A 157 -7.06 -6.88 -11.56
C ILE A 157 -7.78 -5.54 -11.76
N GLN A 158 -8.32 -5.33 -12.96
CA GLN A 158 -9.06 -4.13 -13.32
C GLN A 158 -10.56 -4.40 -13.28
N LYS A 159 -11.36 -3.33 -13.17
CA LYS A 159 -12.82 -3.38 -13.13
C LYS A 159 -13.36 -4.19 -11.94
N THR A 160 -12.68 -4.11 -10.82
CA THR A 160 -13.20 -4.60 -9.53
C THR A 160 -13.59 -3.41 -8.64
N ILE A 161 -14.62 -3.59 -7.83
CA ILE A 161 -15.08 -2.54 -6.92
C ILE A 161 -14.09 -2.39 -5.75
N PHE A 162 -13.51 -3.51 -5.27
CA PHE A 162 -12.55 -3.57 -4.17
C PHE A 162 -11.83 -4.93 -4.14
N ASN A 163 -10.89 -5.12 -3.22
CA ASN A 163 -10.07 -6.31 -2.99
C ASN A 163 -9.03 -6.62 -4.08
N GLU A 164 -8.65 -5.66 -4.93
CA GLU A 164 -7.56 -5.82 -5.89
C GLU A 164 -6.23 -6.16 -5.19
N ASP A 165 -6.01 -5.61 -3.99
CA ASP A 165 -4.87 -5.87 -3.12
C ASP A 165 -4.84 -7.31 -2.60
N MET A 166 -5.98 -7.83 -2.13
CA MET A 166 -6.10 -9.22 -1.67
C MET A 166 -5.97 -10.22 -2.81
N ILE A 167 -6.49 -9.90 -3.99
CA ILE A 167 -6.36 -10.74 -5.19
C ILE A 167 -4.88 -10.79 -5.62
N MET A 168 -4.19 -9.66 -5.62
CA MET A 168 -2.76 -9.61 -5.92
C MET A 168 -1.95 -10.40 -4.88
N ALA A 169 -2.26 -10.25 -3.59
CA ALA A 169 -1.64 -11.04 -2.53
C ALA A 169 -1.85 -12.53 -2.73
N TYR A 170 -3.05 -12.97 -3.10
CA TYR A 170 -3.33 -14.37 -3.45
C TYR A 170 -2.45 -14.87 -4.61
N TRP A 171 -2.31 -14.09 -5.68
CA TRP A 171 -1.46 -14.47 -6.81
C TRP A 171 0.01 -14.58 -6.41
N PHE A 172 0.53 -13.66 -5.60
CA PHE A 172 1.88 -13.77 -5.06
C PHE A 172 2.07 -15.06 -4.27
N LEU A 173 1.16 -15.40 -3.35
CA LEU A 173 1.25 -16.63 -2.57
C LEU A 173 1.22 -17.87 -3.47
N MET A 174 0.35 -17.89 -4.49
CA MET A 174 0.21 -19.03 -5.41
C MET A 174 1.43 -19.23 -6.30
N THR A 175 2.22 -18.20 -6.54
CA THR A 175 3.47 -18.25 -7.32
C THR A 175 4.72 -18.37 -6.47
N GLY A 176 4.56 -18.58 -5.14
CA GLY A 176 5.67 -18.87 -4.22
C GLY A 176 6.26 -17.63 -3.54
N TYR A 177 5.70 -16.44 -3.77
CA TYR A 177 6.15 -15.24 -3.07
C TYR A 177 5.49 -15.09 -1.70
N GLY A 178 6.14 -14.32 -0.82
CA GLY A 178 5.65 -13.96 0.49
C GLY A 178 4.89 -12.63 0.51
N VAL A 179 3.89 -12.54 1.38
CA VAL A 179 3.16 -11.33 1.74
C VAL A 179 3.51 -10.96 3.17
N TYR A 180 4.19 -9.83 3.36
CA TYR A 180 4.65 -9.40 4.67
C TYR A 180 3.68 -8.42 5.31
N TYR A 181 3.14 -8.77 6.46
CA TYR A 181 2.48 -7.84 7.37
C TYR A 181 3.51 -7.25 8.33
N LYS A 182 3.70 -5.92 8.30
CA LYS A 182 4.64 -5.19 9.16
C LYS A 182 3.89 -4.43 10.24
N ALA A 183 4.06 -4.86 11.51
CA ALA A 183 3.49 -4.20 12.69
C ALA A 183 4.33 -3.01 13.16
#